data_ded302e4daa4f11b9ea1daf2b917cc5c
#
_entry.id   ded302e4daa4f11b9ea1daf2b917cc5c
#
_cell.length_a   1.000
_cell.length_b   1.000
_cell.length_c   1.000
_cell.angle_alpha   90.00
_cell.angle_beta   90.00
_cell.angle_gamma   90.00
#
_symmetry.space_group_name_H-M   'P 1'
#
loop_
_entity.id
_entity.type
_entity.pdbx_description
1 polymer ?
#
loop_
_entity_poly.entity_id
_entity_poly.type
_entity_poly.pdbx_seq_one_letter_code
_entity_poly.pdbx_strand_id
1 'polypeptide(L)'
;EEKVISNVFEDGDRWFNTGDLIKTMDVGFSLGRKHYQFVDRVGDTFRWKSENVSTNEVAEILNTFDQVNMANVFGVKVPQSEGRAGMVAFNCAIKDFKWNEFSEFVSNKLPSYAQPVFIRIIEELETTGTFKLKKNDLREEAYHLDKVSDDNVFVKKPGENKYVPLDKDYYEVIMNGSAGF
;
A
#
# COMPACT_ATOMS: atom_id res chain seq x y z
N GLU A 1 10.25 9.15 16.94
CA GLU A 1 9.41 8.97 18.14
C GLU A 1 10.14 8.09 19.15
N GLU A 2 10.06 8.44 20.43
CA GLU A 2 10.70 7.71 21.52
C GLU A 2 9.99 6.36 21.68
N LYS A 3 10.75 5.26 21.58
CA LYS A 3 10.18 3.90 21.66
C LYS A 3 9.82 3.48 23.08
N VAL A 4 10.42 4.11 24.08
CA VAL A 4 10.12 3.87 25.49
C VAL A 4 9.37 5.05 26.04
N ILE A 5 8.16 4.82 26.50
CA ILE A 5 7.29 5.80 27.13
C ILE A 5 7.13 5.45 28.62
N SER A 6 7.18 6.45 29.48
CA SER A 6 7.11 6.25 30.93
C SER A 6 5.88 6.96 31.49
N ASN A 7 5.40 6.50 32.66
CA ASN A 7 4.26 7.07 33.38
C ASN A 7 2.98 7.12 32.54
N VAL A 8 2.67 6.03 31.83
CA VAL A 8 1.50 5.94 30.95
C VAL A 8 0.23 5.58 31.74
N PHE A 9 0.32 4.60 32.61
CA PHE A 9 -0.80 4.11 33.42
C PHE A 9 -0.56 4.31 34.92
N GLU A 10 0.70 4.20 35.36
CA GLU A 10 1.09 4.35 36.77
C GLU A 10 2.43 5.09 36.86
N ASP A 11 2.67 5.76 38.00
CA ASP A 11 3.93 6.46 38.25
C ASP A 11 5.10 5.45 38.31
N GLY A 12 6.11 5.66 37.47
CA GLY A 12 7.30 4.80 37.37
C GLY A 12 7.16 3.64 36.39
N ASP A 13 6.02 3.45 35.73
CA ASP A 13 5.90 2.42 34.69
C ASP A 13 6.71 2.79 33.44
N ARG A 14 7.09 1.77 32.68
CA ARG A 14 7.83 1.91 31.42
C ARG A 14 7.26 0.97 30.37
N TRP A 15 6.87 1.52 29.25
CA TRP A 15 6.24 0.80 28.13
C TRP A 15 7.04 0.94 26.88
N PHE A 16 7.08 -0.14 26.08
CA PHE A 16 7.71 -0.12 24.77
C PHE A 16 6.64 0.04 23.69
N ASN A 17 6.71 1.16 22.96
CA ASN A 17 5.85 1.38 21.80
C ASN A 17 6.40 0.61 20.61
N THR A 18 5.76 -0.49 20.26
CA THR A 18 6.15 -1.33 19.12
C THR A 18 5.86 -0.62 17.79
N GLY A 19 4.91 0.32 17.78
CA GLY A 19 4.38 0.94 16.57
C GLY A 19 3.46 0.00 15.76
N ASP A 20 3.00 -1.10 16.37
CA ASP A 20 2.12 -2.05 15.72
C ASP A 20 0.65 -1.70 16.02
N LEU A 21 -0.18 -1.77 14.98
CA LEU A 21 -1.63 -1.68 15.08
C LEU A 21 -2.19 -3.10 15.22
N ILE A 22 -2.92 -3.35 16.30
CA ILE A 22 -3.54 -4.64 16.59
C ILE A 22 -5.04 -4.48 16.80
N LYS A 23 -5.81 -5.52 16.47
CA LYS A 23 -7.24 -5.62 16.80
C LYS A 23 -7.54 -6.86 17.62
N THR A 24 -8.56 -6.79 18.46
CA THR A 24 -9.07 -7.99 19.14
C THR A 24 -9.85 -8.86 18.16
N MET A 25 -9.70 -10.18 18.30
CA MET A 25 -10.43 -11.16 17.50
C MET A 25 -11.24 -12.10 18.39
N ASP A 26 -12.43 -12.46 17.90
CA ASP A 26 -13.13 -13.65 18.36
C ASP A 26 -12.72 -14.83 17.46
N VAL A 27 -12.08 -15.80 18.04
CA VAL A 27 -11.61 -17.01 17.34
C VAL A 27 -12.57 -18.21 17.56
N GLY A 28 -13.78 -17.96 18.06
CA GLY A 28 -14.80 -18.97 18.32
C GLY A 28 -14.53 -19.83 19.57
N PHE A 29 -13.43 -19.64 20.26
CA PHE A 29 -13.14 -20.25 21.56
C PHE A 29 -12.38 -19.27 22.46
N SER A 30 -12.59 -19.36 23.75
CA SER A 30 -11.89 -18.52 24.74
C SER A 30 -11.35 -19.41 25.84
N LEU A 31 -10.04 -19.33 26.08
CA LEU A 31 -9.37 -19.92 27.26
C LEU A 31 -9.24 -18.87 28.37
N GLY A 32 -10.21 -17.95 28.50
CA GLY A 32 -10.16 -16.80 29.41
C GLY A 32 -9.15 -15.71 29.00
N ARG A 33 -8.69 -15.72 27.75
CA ARG A 33 -7.72 -14.76 27.20
C ARG A 33 -8.28 -14.06 25.97
N LYS A 34 -7.93 -12.78 25.81
CA LYS A 34 -8.20 -12.04 24.58
C LYS A 34 -7.23 -12.50 23.50
N HIS A 35 -7.76 -12.68 22.30
CA HIS A 35 -6.97 -12.95 21.10
C HIS A 35 -6.78 -11.67 20.32
N TYR A 36 -5.60 -11.50 19.73
CA TYR A 36 -5.23 -10.31 19.00
C TYR A 36 -4.69 -10.68 17.62
N GLN A 37 -5.04 -9.88 16.63
CA GLN A 37 -4.49 -9.98 15.28
C GLN A 37 -3.67 -8.71 15.02
N PHE A 38 -2.48 -8.89 14.46
CA PHE A 38 -1.73 -7.80 13.86
C PHE A 38 -2.47 -7.29 12.63
N VAL A 39 -2.61 -5.97 12.50
CA VAL A 39 -3.25 -5.34 11.35
C VAL A 39 -2.19 -4.72 10.45
N ASP A 40 -1.39 -3.81 11.01
CA ASP A 40 -0.34 -3.11 10.26
C ASP A 40 0.59 -2.36 11.25
N ARG A 41 1.56 -1.63 10.74
CA ARG A 41 2.34 -0.68 11.53
C ARG A 41 1.75 0.71 11.47
N VAL A 42 1.78 1.40 12.61
CA VAL A 42 1.49 2.84 12.66
C VAL A 42 2.51 3.55 11.75
N GLY A 43 2.03 4.20 10.67
CA GLY A 43 2.87 4.82 9.64
C GLY A 43 3.01 4.02 8.34
N ASP A 44 2.60 2.75 8.33
CA ASP A 44 2.43 1.99 7.09
C ASP A 44 1.00 2.08 6.56
N THR A 45 0.01 2.30 7.42
CA THR A 45 -1.34 2.72 7.00
C THR A 45 -1.30 4.10 6.34
N PHE A 46 -2.17 4.31 5.38
CA PHE A 46 -2.38 5.62 4.77
C PHE A 46 -3.87 5.96 4.71
N ARG A 47 -4.18 7.25 4.58
CA ARG A 47 -5.56 7.72 4.45
C ARG A 47 -5.83 8.13 3.02
N TRP A 48 -6.91 7.63 2.44
CA TRP A 48 -7.38 7.97 1.10
C TRP A 48 -8.89 8.06 1.05
N LYS A 49 -9.42 9.13 0.45
CA LYS A 49 -10.87 9.39 0.35
C LYS A 49 -11.59 9.27 1.70
N SER A 50 -10.97 9.86 2.73
CA SER A 50 -11.43 9.85 4.13
C SER A 50 -11.39 8.49 4.85
N GLU A 51 -10.90 7.44 4.21
CA GLU A 51 -10.79 6.09 4.77
C GLU A 51 -9.34 5.72 5.10
N ASN A 52 -9.14 4.93 6.14
CA ASN A 52 -7.85 4.37 6.47
C ASN A 52 -7.62 3.07 5.72
N VAL A 53 -6.47 2.96 5.06
CA VAL A 53 -6.07 1.79 4.27
C VAL A 53 -4.90 1.10 4.93
N SER A 54 -5.04 -0.18 5.26
CA SER A 54 -3.96 -1.03 5.71
C SER A 54 -3.16 -1.54 4.51
N THR A 55 -1.86 -1.29 4.52
CA THR A 55 -0.98 -1.76 3.43
C THR A 55 -0.86 -3.26 3.41
N ASN A 56 -0.89 -3.92 4.59
CA ASN A 56 -0.83 -5.37 4.70
C ASN A 56 -2.09 -6.05 4.18
N GLU A 57 -3.27 -5.57 4.58
CA GLU A 57 -4.54 -6.17 4.11
C GLU A 57 -4.67 -6.10 2.59
N VAL A 58 -4.28 -4.97 2.00
CA VAL A 58 -4.25 -4.83 0.54
C VAL A 58 -3.22 -5.76 -0.09
N ALA A 59 -2.00 -5.84 0.46
CA ALA A 59 -0.96 -6.70 -0.05
C ALA A 59 -1.33 -8.18 0.03
N GLU A 60 -1.92 -8.64 1.14
CA GLU A 60 -2.41 -10.01 1.31
C GLU A 60 -3.43 -10.38 0.23
N ILE A 61 -4.38 -9.49 -0.06
CA ILE A 61 -5.36 -9.71 -1.11
C ILE A 61 -4.68 -9.77 -2.49
N LEU A 62 -3.81 -8.80 -2.81
CA LEU A 62 -3.14 -8.76 -4.11
C LEU A 62 -2.24 -9.99 -4.35
N ASN A 63 -1.60 -10.50 -3.31
CA ASN A 63 -0.77 -11.71 -3.37
C ASN A 63 -1.58 -12.99 -3.65
N THR A 64 -2.91 -12.95 -3.61
CA THR A 64 -3.74 -14.09 -4.03
C THR A 64 -3.99 -14.13 -5.53
N PHE A 65 -3.54 -13.14 -6.29
CA PHE A 65 -3.58 -13.17 -7.75
C PHE A 65 -2.34 -13.88 -8.30
N ASP A 66 -2.53 -14.95 -9.09
CA ASP A 66 -1.49 -15.90 -9.50
C ASP A 66 -0.22 -15.26 -10.10
N GLN A 67 -0.37 -14.12 -10.78
CA GLN A 67 0.74 -13.44 -11.45
C GLN A 67 1.40 -12.34 -10.60
N VAL A 68 0.95 -12.11 -9.38
CA VAL A 68 1.54 -11.13 -8.47
C VAL A 68 2.46 -11.82 -7.48
N ASN A 69 3.73 -11.49 -7.54
CA ASN A 69 4.71 -11.96 -6.56
C ASN A 69 5.07 -10.82 -5.61
N MET A 70 4.86 -11.04 -4.32
CA MET A 70 5.27 -10.14 -3.23
C MET A 70 4.84 -8.68 -3.42
N ALA A 71 3.53 -8.41 -3.39
CA ALA A 71 3.01 -7.05 -3.46
C ALA A 71 3.54 -6.18 -2.29
N ASN A 72 4.17 -5.07 -2.63
CA ASN A 72 4.61 -4.06 -1.67
C ASN A 72 3.70 -2.83 -1.79
N VAL A 73 2.78 -2.66 -0.84
CA VAL A 73 1.77 -1.60 -0.86
C VAL A 73 2.20 -0.43 0.01
N PHE A 74 2.01 0.78 -0.47
CA PHE A 74 2.31 2.03 0.23
C PHE A 74 1.45 3.18 -0.27
N GLY A 75 1.38 4.26 0.53
CA GLY A 75 0.63 5.47 0.15
C GLY A 75 1.55 6.54 -0.44
N VAL A 76 1.17 7.11 -1.58
CA VAL A 76 1.88 8.19 -2.28
C VAL A 76 1.04 9.47 -2.32
N LYS A 77 1.70 10.63 -2.28
CA LYS A 77 1.01 11.92 -2.43
C LYS A 77 0.61 12.15 -3.88
N VAL A 78 -0.59 12.68 -4.06
CA VAL A 78 -1.08 13.14 -5.36
C VAL A 78 -1.41 14.63 -5.24
N PRO A 79 -0.96 15.49 -6.17
CA PRO A 79 -1.24 16.92 -6.13
C PRO A 79 -2.74 17.20 -6.02
N GLN A 80 -3.10 18.19 -5.23
CA GLN A 80 -4.49 18.65 -5.00
C GLN A 80 -5.45 17.59 -4.43
N SER A 81 -4.93 16.47 -3.93
CA SER A 81 -5.74 15.44 -3.26
C SER A 81 -5.38 15.35 -1.78
N GLU A 82 -6.39 15.18 -0.92
CA GLU A 82 -6.16 14.93 0.49
C GLU A 82 -5.74 13.48 0.75
N GLY A 83 -4.81 13.31 1.66
CA GLY A 83 -4.31 11.98 2.03
C GLY A 83 -3.22 11.46 1.10
N ARG A 84 -3.26 10.17 0.83
CA ARG A 84 -2.31 9.47 -0.03
C ARG A 84 -3.03 8.41 -0.85
N ALA A 85 -2.83 8.40 -2.15
CA ALA A 85 -3.32 7.35 -3.03
C ALA A 85 -2.55 6.04 -2.81
N GLY A 86 -3.23 4.92 -2.91
CA GLY A 86 -2.57 3.62 -2.85
C GLY A 86 -1.67 3.40 -4.07
N MET A 87 -0.46 2.92 -3.81
CA MET A 87 0.46 2.43 -4.82
C MET A 87 0.95 1.05 -4.44
N VAL A 88 1.12 0.18 -5.42
CA VAL A 88 1.70 -1.15 -5.22
C VAL A 88 2.87 -1.34 -6.15
N ALA A 89 3.96 -1.91 -5.63
CA ALA A 89 5.08 -2.41 -6.41
C ALA A 89 5.12 -3.94 -6.31
N PHE A 90 5.29 -4.62 -7.43
CA PHE A 90 5.48 -6.08 -7.49
C PHE A 90 6.27 -6.49 -8.73
N ASN A 91 6.76 -7.72 -8.72
CA ASN A 91 7.42 -8.33 -9.88
C ASN A 91 6.42 -9.18 -10.67
N CYS A 92 6.42 -9.03 -12.00
CA CYS A 92 5.69 -9.90 -12.90
C CYS A 92 6.28 -9.88 -14.32
N ALA A 93 5.95 -10.88 -15.12
CA ALA A 93 6.24 -10.88 -16.55
C ALA A 93 5.23 -9.99 -17.29
N ILE A 94 5.57 -8.71 -17.50
CA ILE A 94 4.66 -7.67 -18.03
C ILE A 94 3.97 -8.11 -19.33
N LYS A 95 4.69 -8.78 -20.24
CA LYS A 95 4.18 -9.17 -21.57
C LYS A 95 3.01 -10.15 -21.49
N ASP A 96 3.03 -11.00 -20.46
CA ASP A 96 2.04 -12.06 -20.27
C ASP A 96 1.08 -11.73 -19.14
N PHE A 97 1.17 -10.52 -18.54
CA PHE A 97 0.35 -10.12 -17.43
C PHE A 97 -1.09 -9.84 -17.86
N LYS A 98 -2.02 -10.47 -17.19
CA LYS A 98 -3.44 -10.43 -17.51
C LYS A 98 -4.12 -9.18 -16.92
N TRP A 99 -3.81 -8.01 -17.46
CA TRP A 99 -4.25 -6.71 -16.97
C TRP A 99 -5.77 -6.56 -16.77
N ASN A 100 -6.57 -7.12 -17.69
CA ASN A 100 -8.02 -7.07 -17.57
C ASN A 100 -8.52 -7.92 -16.39
N GLU A 101 -8.03 -9.16 -16.28
CA GLU A 101 -8.38 -10.06 -15.17
C GLU A 101 -7.93 -9.46 -13.82
N PHE A 102 -6.73 -8.87 -13.78
CA PHE A 102 -6.23 -8.19 -12.57
C PHE A 102 -7.08 -6.97 -12.19
N SER A 103 -7.48 -6.16 -13.16
CA SER A 103 -8.34 -5.00 -12.91
C SER A 103 -9.70 -5.40 -12.34
N GLU A 104 -10.30 -6.45 -12.88
CA GLU A 104 -11.56 -7.04 -12.37
C GLU A 104 -11.36 -7.64 -10.97
N PHE A 105 -10.27 -8.37 -10.77
CA PHE A 105 -9.91 -8.93 -9.46
C PHE A 105 -9.80 -7.84 -8.40
N VAL A 106 -9.03 -6.77 -8.65
CA VAL A 106 -8.88 -5.63 -7.73
C VAL A 106 -10.22 -5.00 -7.42
N SER A 107 -11.05 -4.78 -8.44
CA SER A 107 -12.37 -4.14 -8.28
C SER A 107 -13.35 -4.98 -7.47
N ASN A 108 -13.26 -6.30 -7.59
CA ASN A 108 -14.13 -7.23 -6.88
C ASN A 108 -13.68 -7.53 -5.44
N LYS A 109 -12.37 -7.46 -5.17
CA LYS A 109 -11.79 -7.85 -3.89
C LYS A 109 -11.52 -6.70 -2.95
N LEU A 110 -11.33 -5.49 -3.46
CA LEU A 110 -10.99 -4.31 -2.67
C LEU A 110 -12.05 -3.22 -2.80
N PRO A 111 -12.44 -2.58 -1.69
CA PRO A 111 -13.28 -1.38 -1.75
C PRO A 111 -12.56 -0.27 -2.51
N SER A 112 -13.29 0.63 -3.15
CA SER A 112 -12.74 1.63 -4.08
C SER A 112 -11.62 2.48 -3.50
N TYR A 113 -11.69 2.82 -2.21
CA TYR A 113 -10.66 3.59 -1.52
C TYR A 113 -9.37 2.81 -1.26
N ALA A 114 -9.43 1.47 -1.21
CA ALA A 114 -8.28 0.60 -0.96
C ALA A 114 -7.63 0.07 -2.26
N GLN A 115 -8.29 0.27 -3.41
CA GLN A 115 -7.74 -0.13 -4.69
C GLN A 115 -6.51 0.73 -5.01
N PRO A 116 -5.36 0.15 -5.35
CA PRO A 116 -4.20 0.92 -5.79
C PRO A 116 -4.55 1.81 -6.97
N VAL A 117 -4.17 3.08 -6.89
CA VAL A 117 -4.27 4.03 -8.01
C VAL A 117 -3.10 3.82 -8.96
N PHE A 118 -1.93 3.50 -8.41
CA PHE A 118 -0.70 3.30 -9.17
C PHE A 118 -0.15 1.90 -8.97
N ILE A 119 0.42 1.33 -10.03
CA ILE A 119 1.16 0.08 -10.01
C ILE A 119 2.55 0.33 -10.59
N ARG A 120 3.57 -0.16 -9.93
CA ARG A 120 4.95 -0.16 -10.42
C ARG A 120 5.43 -1.60 -10.58
N ILE A 121 5.84 -1.96 -11.77
CA ILE A 121 6.45 -3.25 -12.04
C ILE A 121 7.94 -3.09 -11.95
N ILE A 122 8.57 -3.84 -11.07
CA ILE A 122 10.01 -3.81 -10.80
C ILE A 122 10.60 -5.19 -11.06
N GLU A 123 11.86 -5.23 -11.49
CA GLU A 123 12.53 -6.50 -11.78
C GLU A 123 12.78 -7.29 -10.50
N GLU A 124 13.28 -6.64 -9.45
CA GLU A 124 13.53 -7.25 -8.15
C GLU A 124 13.01 -6.37 -7.00
N LEU A 125 12.28 -6.98 -6.07
CA LEU A 125 11.89 -6.32 -4.82
C LEU A 125 13.05 -6.36 -3.83
N GLU A 126 13.68 -5.21 -3.58
CA GLU A 126 14.69 -5.12 -2.55
C GLU A 126 14.12 -5.45 -1.17
N THR A 127 14.75 -6.41 -0.51
CA THR A 127 14.40 -6.80 0.85
C THR A 127 15.50 -6.38 1.82
N THR A 128 15.15 -6.17 3.07
CA THR A 128 16.13 -6.03 4.15
C THR A 128 16.77 -7.39 4.46
N GLY A 129 17.89 -7.41 5.21
CA GLY A 129 18.51 -8.65 5.67
C GLY A 129 17.58 -9.58 6.49
N THR A 130 16.38 -9.11 6.88
CA THR A 130 15.30 -9.89 7.50
C THR A 130 14.17 -10.21 6.52
N PHE A 131 14.41 -10.15 5.22
CA PHE A 131 13.44 -10.37 4.14
C PHE A 131 12.22 -9.42 4.18
N LYS A 132 12.35 -8.27 4.82
CA LYS A 132 11.32 -7.22 4.80
C LYS A 132 11.53 -6.32 3.58
N LEU A 133 10.45 -6.05 2.87
CA LEU A 133 10.46 -5.16 1.72
C LEU A 133 10.85 -3.73 2.13
N LYS A 134 11.78 -3.13 1.40
CA LYS A 134 12.16 -1.72 1.60
C LYS A 134 11.10 -0.82 0.97
N LYS A 135 10.31 -0.17 1.81
CA LYS A 135 9.23 0.73 1.35
C LYS A 135 9.67 2.18 1.16
N ASN A 136 10.75 2.59 1.82
CA ASN A 136 11.10 4.02 1.86
C ASN A 136 11.51 4.54 0.49
N ASP A 137 12.39 3.85 -0.20
CA ASP A 137 12.87 4.25 -1.53
C ASP A 137 11.71 4.26 -2.54
N LEU A 138 10.87 3.22 -2.51
CA LEU A 138 9.67 3.14 -3.34
C LEU A 138 8.66 4.28 -3.06
N ARG A 139 8.55 4.75 -1.80
CA ARG A 139 7.70 5.89 -1.45
C ARG A 139 8.27 7.22 -1.93
N GLU A 140 9.58 7.38 -1.90
CA GLU A 140 10.27 8.61 -2.34
C GLU A 140 10.27 8.73 -3.86
N GLU A 141 10.45 7.63 -4.56
CA GLU A 141 10.39 7.56 -6.02
C GLU A 141 8.94 7.63 -6.52
N ALA A 142 8.01 6.96 -5.80
CA ALA A 142 6.59 6.92 -6.09
C ALA A 142 6.31 6.57 -7.57
N TYR A 143 5.50 7.38 -8.24
CA TYR A 143 5.17 7.29 -9.67
C TYR A 143 5.89 8.37 -10.50
N HIS A 144 6.93 9.00 -9.94
CA HIS A 144 7.67 10.06 -10.62
C HIS A 144 8.54 9.49 -11.74
N LEU A 145 8.15 9.77 -12.99
CA LEU A 145 8.79 9.20 -14.18
C LEU A 145 10.27 9.55 -14.34
N ASP A 146 10.73 10.62 -13.70
CA ASP A 146 12.13 11.04 -13.63
C ASP A 146 12.95 10.26 -12.59
N LYS A 147 12.30 9.53 -11.69
CA LYS A 147 12.94 8.79 -10.58
C LYS A 147 12.85 7.27 -10.74
N VAL A 148 11.82 6.78 -11.42
CA VAL A 148 11.54 5.33 -11.49
C VAL A 148 12.39 4.60 -12.54
N SER A 149 13.34 5.29 -13.18
CA SER A 149 14.25 4.72 -14.20
C SER A 149 13.51 3.96 -15.30
N ASP A 150 13.83 2.67 -15.47
CA ASP A 150 13.24 1.81 -16.50
C ASP A 150 12.01 1.03 -16.03
N ASP A 151 11.55 1.25 -14.80
CA ASP A 151 10.37 0.57 -14.28
C ASP A 151 9.10 1.00 -15.00
N ASN A 152 8.20 0.05 -15.20
CA ASN A 152 6.93 0.32 -15.82
C ASN A 152 5.92 0.76 -14.76
N VAL A 153 5.37 1.97 -14.92
CA VAL A 153 4.34 2.51 -14.06
C VAL A 153 2.99 2.50 -14.79
N PHE A 154 1.97 2.02 -14.10
CA PHE A 154 0.59 2.00 -14.58
C PHE A 154 -0.28 2.82 -13.64
N VAL A 155 -1.37 3.37 -14.18
CA VAL A 155 -2.33 4.19 -13.44
C VAL A 155 -3.76 3.74 -13.72
N LYS A 156 -4.60 3.78 -12.70
CA LYS A 156 -6.04 3.66 -12.81
C LYS A 156 -6.63 5.07 -12.81
N LYS A 157 -7.10 5.52 -13.98
CA LYS A 157 -7.68 6.86 -14.13
C LYS A 157 -9.02 6.96 -13.42
N PRO A 158 -9.40 8.15 -12.89
CA PRO A 158 -10.72 8.37 -12.29
C PRO A 158 -11.85 7.96 -13.24
N GLY A 159 -12.82 7.23 -12.70
CA GLY A 159 -13.96 6.70 -13.48
C GLY A 159 -13.65 5.50 -14.37
N GLU A 160 -12.40 5.10 -14.51
CA GLU A 160 -12.01 3.91 -15.26
C GLU A 160 -11.78 2.69 -14.36
N ASN A 161 -12.00 1.51 -14.90
CA ASN A 161 -11.83 0.26 -14.18
C ASN A 161 -10.64 -0.57 -14.71
N LYS A 162 -9.68 0.12 -15.37
CA LYS A 162 -8.53 -0.51 -16.00
C LYS A 162 -7.25 0.22 -15.61
N TYR A 163 -6.17 -0.55 -15.51
CA TYR A 163 -4.82 0.00 -15.40
C TYR A 163 -4.23 0.19 -16.81
N VAL A 164 -3.71 1.38 -17.04
CA VAL A 164 -3.05 1.76 -18.30
C VAL A 164 -1.65 2.27 -18.02
N PRO A 165 -0.68 2.14 -18.93
CA PRO A 165 0.64 2.74 -18.75
C PRO A 165 0.54 4.23 -18.44
N LEU A 166 1.34 4.69 -17.48
CA LEU A 166 1.46 6.11 -17.16
C LEU A 166 2.38 6.77 -18.17
N ASP A 167 1.81 7.43 -19.17
CA ASP A 167 2.55 8.22 -20.14
C ASP A 167 2.88 9.64 -19.59
N LYS A 168 3.77 10.34 -20.30
CA LYS A 168 4.20 11.70 -19.91
C LYS A 168 3.05 12.70 -19.91
N ASP A 169 2.14 12.61 -20.86
CA ASP A 169 1.04 13.57 -20.99
C ASP A 169 0.09 13.44 -19.79
N TYR A 170 -0.27 12.23 -19.42
CA TYR A 170 -1.13 12.03 -18.24
C TYR A 170 -0.38 12.28 -16.92
N TYR A 171 0.92 12.02 -16.88
CA TYR A 171 1.75 12.39 -15.75
C TYR A 171 1.72 13.90 -15.49
N GLU A 172 1.81 14.73 -16.51
CA GLU A 172 1.68 16.19 -16.39
C GLU A 172 0.28 16.59 -15.90
N VAL A 173 -0.77 15.91 -16.36
CA VAL A 173 -2.15 16.12 -15.84
C VAL A 173 -2.25 15.82 -14.35
N ILE A 174 -1.56 14.78 -13.88
CA ILE A 174 -1.49 14.47 -12.45
C ILE A 174 -0.72 15.56 -11.70
N MET A 175 0.46 15.93 -12.20
CA MET A 175 1.37 16.87 -11.52
C MET A 175 0.80 18.28 -11.42
N ASN A 176 -0.02 18.71 -12.37
CA ASN A 176 -0.73 20.00 -12.29
C ASN A 176 -2.03 19.94 -11.47
N GLY A 177 -2.41 18.77 -10.95
CA GLY A 177 -3.58 18.58 -10.10
C GLY A 177 -4.91 18.47 -10.85
N SER A 178 -4.90 18.30 -12.17
CA SER A 178 -6.12 18.24 -12.98
C SER A 178 -6.65 16.83 -13.20
N ALA A 179 -6.02 15.81 -12.60
CA ALA A 179 -6.40 14.41 -12.80
C ALA A 179 -7.73 14.02 -12.13
N GLY A 180 -8.18 14.76 -11.10
CA GLY A 180 -9.49 14.55 -10.46
C GLY A 180 -9.60 13.26 -9.61
N PHE A 181 -8.52 12.84 -8.94
CA PHE A 181 -8.51 11.66 -8.05
C PHE A 181 -9.39 11.80 -6.81
#